data_7ec33f00777af651177a2a0eb7897270
#
_entry.id   7ec33f00777af651177a2a0eb7897270
#
_cell.length_a   1.000
_cell.length_b   1.000
_cell.length_c   1.000
_cell.angle_alpha   90.00
_cell.angle_beta   90.00
_cell.angle_gamma   90.00
#
_symmetry.space_group_name_H-M   'P 1'
#
loop_
_entity.id
_entity.type
_entity.pdbx_description
1 polymer ?
#
loop_
_entity_poly.entity_id
_entity_poly.type
_entity_poly.pdbx_seq_one_letter_code
_entity_poly.pdbx_strand_id
1 'polypeptide(L)'
;MTVRARTHRVIQIGWPEFGQAVYPPPTSSSELQQRVDKLRARMDERKLTHLVVYGDREHFANLAYLTGFDPRFEEALLILSSHGTPLLVVGNECEAYVGVSQLFNEGKLRRERFQPFSLLNQPRDQSRTIREIFAAEGLNAASRVGCVGWKYFSDHEHPNAQYAIELPSYLVDTLREIAGHDRVVNSTDLLMHPGYGLRTVCTPAEIAYFEYTSVQASESVKRMIFGMREGMTDHEVVALGGTCGEPLGCHVTFTTGRTSALGLSGPKDERIVRGQPLSMNLCYWGSNSCRSGWVASSFHDLPVPAADYVAGFAGAYYEVMSEWFALLKPGTPGGQLWRLIRERLPFERFGIFLNPGHLIHLDEWLSSPIYANSDVPLHSGMAIQVDVIPSSPVYASTRMEDGLILADKELRKQLSDAFPDCYARCQKRRKFMTDVLGIELPEEVLPLSNIPAIVPPFFLAPNEVFALEP
;
A
#
# COMPACT_ATOMS: atom_id res chain seq x y z
N MET A 1 14.38 20.12 -16.80
CA MET A 1 13.62 21.35 -16.53
C MET A 1 13.89 21.73 -15.09
N THR A 2 14.32 22.95 -14.81
CA THR A 2 14.44 23.47 -13.45
C THR A 2 13.03 23.74 -12.95
N VAL A 3 12.56 22.94 -11.98
CA VAL A 3 11.29 23.21 -11.30
C VAL A 3 11.45 24.56 -10.59
N ARG A 4 10.59 25.51 -10.86
CA ARG A 4 10.62 26.83 -10.22
C ARG A 4 10.24 26.64 -8.77
N ALA A 5 11.12 26.98 -7.84
CA ALA A 5 10.79 26.95 -6.40
C ALA A 5 9.58 27.87 -6.16
N ARG A 6 8.49 27.31 -5.66
CA ARG A 6 7.27 28.05 -5.30
C ARG A 6 7.20 28.14 -3.78
N THR A 7 6.74 29.28 -3.27
CA THR A 7 6.60 29.52 -1.84
C THR A 7 5.20 29.06 -1.38
N HIS A 8 5.13 28.45 -0.21
CA HIS A 8 3.86 28.09 0.41
C HIS A 8 3.11 29.32 0.92
N ARG A 9 1.79 29.19 0.97
CA ARG A 9 0.86 30.08 1.69
C ARG A 9 -0.22 29.25 2.36
N VAL A 10 -0.91 29.81 3.32
CA VAL A 10 -2.11 29.21 3.89
C VAL A 10 -3.31 29.95 3.30
N ILE A 11 -4.27 29.18 2.79
CA ILE A 11 -5.50 29.71 2.18
C ILE A 11 -6.72 29.15 2.89
N GLN A 12 -7.81 29.91 2.87
CA GLN A 12 -9.12 29.48 3.36
C GLN A 12 -9.90 28.81 2.22
N ILE A 13 -10.32 27.55 2.39
CA ILE A 13 -11.14 26.84 1.42
C ILE A 13 -12.33 26.13 2.08
N GLY A 14 -13.40 25.92 1.33
CA GLY A 14 -14.30 24.80 1.59
C GLY A 14 -13.71 23.54 0.95
N TRP A 15 -13.62 22.44 1.68
CA TRP A 15 -13.09 21.22 1.09
C TRP A 15 -13.99 20.72 -0.04
N PRO A 16 -13.41 20.37 -1.18
CA PRO A 16 -14.20 20.01 -2.36
C PRO A 16 -14.93 18.67 -2.18
N GLU A 17 -16.03 18.52 -2.91
CA GLU A 17 -16.77 17.25 -3.02
C GLU A 17 -16.51 16.64 -4.40
N PHE A 18 -15.72 15.57 -4.45
CA PHE A 18 -15.39 14.87 -5.70
C PHE A 18 -16.41 13.78 -6.05
N GLY A 19 -17.28 13.42 -5.11
CA GLY A 19 -18.28 12.36 -5.23
C GLY A 19 -17.84 11.07 -4.58
N GLN A 20 -18.81 10.15 -4.45
CA GLN A 20 -18.59 8.81 -3.90
C GLN A 20 -18.18 7.85 -5.00
N ALA A 21 -17.30 6.92 -4.68
CA ALA A 21 -16.94 5.81 -5.55
C ALA A 21 -17.94 4.65 -5.38
N VAL A 22 -18.21 3.96 -6.45
CA VAL A 22 -19.02 2.73 -6.43
C VAL A 22 -18.09 1.53 -6.30
N TYR A 23 -18.47 0.56 -5.48
CA TYR A 23 -17.70 -0.68 -5.34
C TYR A 23 -17.61 -1.38 -6.71
N PRO A 24 -16.41 -1.63 -7.24
CA PRO A 24 -16.27 -2.23 -8.55
C PRO A 24 -16.61 -3.72 -8.53
N PRO A 25 -16.91 -4.33 -9.67
CA PRO A 25 -17.05 -5.77 -9.77
C PRO A 25 -15.80 -6.50 -9.27
N PRO A 26 -15.93 -7.70 -8.69
CA PRO A 26 -14.77 -8.50 -8.29
C PRO A 26 -13.91 -8.82 -9.51
N THR A 27 -12.59 -9.01 -9.27
CA THR A 27 -11.65 -9.39 -10.32
C THR A 27 -12.13 -10.63 -11.07
N SER A 28 -12.26 -10.52 -12.38
CA SER A 28 -12.80 -11.60 -13.22
C SER A 28 -11.88 -12.83 -13.24
N SER A 29 -12.47 -14.01 -13.43
CA SER A 29 -11.70 -15.24 -13.65
C SER A 29 -10.72 -15.11 -14.82
N SER A 30 -11.09 -14.42 -15.89
CA SER A 30 -10.19 -14.18 -17.03
C SER A 30 -8.96 -13.37 -16.61
N GLU A 31 -9.11 -12.34 -15.81
CA GLU A 31 -7.98 -11.53 -15.32
C GLU A 31 -7.09 -12.32 -14.36
N LEU A 32 -7.68 -13.05 -13.41
CA LEU A 32 -6.93 -13.93 -12.52
C LEU A 32 -6.15 -15.00 -13.30
N GLN A 33 -6.75 -15.59 -14.34
CA GLN A 33 -6.06 -16.54 -15.22
C GLN A 33 -4.88 -15.90 -15.94
N GLN A 34 -5.03 -14.69 -16.47
CA GLN A 34 -3.93 -13.96 -17.09
C GLN A 34 -2.77 -13.69 -16.12
N ARG A 35 -3.05 -13.43 -14.83
CA ARG A 35 -2.02 -13.28 -13.79
C ARG A 35 -1.24 -14.58 -13.57
N VAL A 36 -1.96 -15.70 -13.49
CA VAL A 36 -1.36 -17.04 -13.39
C VAL A 36 -0.50 -17.35 -14.63
N ASP A 37 -0.99 -17.04 -15.83
CA ASP A 37 -0.26 -17.31 -17.08
C ASP A 37 1.01 -16.44 -17.21
N LYS A 38 0.95 -15.15 -16.80
CA LYS A 38 2.13 -14.29 -16.71
C LYS A 38 3.15 -14.83 -15.70
N LEU A 39 2.69 -15.34 -14.56
CA LEU A 39 3.57 -15.92 -13.56
C LEU A 39 4.24 -17.20 -14.07
N ARG A 40 3.51 -18.05 -14.81
CA ARG A 40 4.09 -19.24 -15.47
C ARG A 40 5.17 -18.86 -16.47
N ALA A 41 4.97 -17.83 -17.28
CA ALA A 41 6.01 -17.35 -18.19
C ALA A 41 7.28 -16.94 -17.42
N ARG A 42 7.15 -16.29 -16.26
CA ARG A 42 8.30 -15.98 -15.38
C ARG A 42 8.94 -17.23 -14.76
N MET A 43 8.14 -18.25 -14.42
CA MET A 43 8.67 -19.53 -13.96
C MET A 43 9.51 -20.20 -15.04
N ASP A 44 9.05 -20.20 -16.28
CA ASP A 44 9.77 -20.79 -17.42
C ASP A 44 11.11 -20.08 -17.66
N GLU A 45 11.14 -18.73 -17.63
CA GLU A 45 12.37 -17.93 -17.73
C GLU A 45 13.40 -18.33 -16.66
N ARG A 46 12.96 -18.68 -15.45
CA ARG A 46 13.81 -19.11 -14.31
C ARG A 46 14.00 -20.62 -14.23
N LYS A 47 13.43 -21.38 -15.14
CA LYS A 47 13.46 -22.86 -15.17
C LYS A 47 12.89 -23.46 -13.87
N LEU A 48 11.87 -22.83 -13.28
CA LEU A 48 11.13 -23.35 -12.15
C LEU A 48 10.08 -24.36 -12.67
N THR A 49 10.04 -25.54 -12.09
CA THR A 49 9.02 -26.55 -12.38
C THR A 49 7.75 -26.32 -11.56
N HIS A 50 7.93 -25.79 -10.35
CA HIS A 50 6.86 -25.48 -9.41
C HIS A 50 7.11 -24.14 -8.73
N LEU A 51 6.01 -23.51 -8.34
CA LEU A 51 6.01 -22.34 -7.47
C LEU A 51 5.01 -22.60 -6.34
N VAL A 52 5.40 -22.31 -5.11
CA VAL A 52 4.50 -22.30 -3.96
C VAL A 52 4.34 -20.86 -3.47
N VAL A 53 3.09 -20.44 -3.25
CA VAL A 53 2.77 -19.10 -2.75
C VAL A 53 2.03 -19.26 -1.42
N TYR A 54 2.69 -18.87 -0.35
CA TYR A 54 2.13 -18.93 1.00
C TYR A 54 1.33 -17.67 1.32
N GLY A 55 0.28 -17.83 2.11
CA GLY A 55 -0.48 -16.74 2.67
C GLY A 55 -0.98 -17.04 4.07
N ASP A 56 -0.96 -16.04 4.92
CA ASP A 56 -1.55 -16.02 6.25
C ASP A 56 -2.35 -14.71 6.42
N ARG A 57 -2.78 -14.42 7.63
CA ARG A 57 -3.56 -13.22 7.95
C ARG A 57 -2.89 -11.91 7.52
N GLU A 58 -1.57 -11.80 7.69
CA GLU A 58 -0.82 -10.57 7.40
C GLU A 58 -0.19 -10.62 6.00
N HIS A 59 0.25 -11.80 5.54
CA HIS A 59 1.01 -11.98 4.30
C HIS A 59 0.18 -12.68 3.21
N PHE A 60 -1.03 -12.19 2.96
CA PHE A 60 -2.00 -12.81 2.05
C PHE A 60 -1.94 -12.26 0.61
N ALA A 61 -1.37 -11.08 0.42
CA ALA A 61 -1.60 -10.29 -0.79
C ALA A 61 -1.09 -10.94 -2.08
N ASN A 62 0.04 -11.67 -2.05
CA ASN A 62 0.53 -12.42 -3.20
C ASN A 62 -0.42 -13.57 -3.59
N LEU A 63 -0.96 -14.25 -2.58
CA LEU A 63 -1.94 -15.31 -2.78
C LEU A 63 -3.25 -14.76 -3.35
N ALA A 64 -3.77 -13.70 -2.74
CA ALA A 64 -5.03 -13.06 -3.15
C ALA A 64 -4.94 -12.45 -4.55
N TYR A 65 -3.80 -11.87 -4.94
CA TYR A 65 -3.56 -11.37 -6.29
C TYR A 65 -3.74 -12.45 -7.36
N LEU A 66 -3.30 -13.68 -7.08
CA LEU A 66 -3.34 -14.79 -8.04
C LEU A 66 -4.68 -15.53 -8.02
N THR A 67 -5.36 -15.57 -6.90
CA THR A 67 -6.50 -16.46 -6.69
C THR A 67 -7.82 -15.73 -6.41
N GLY A 68 -7.78 -14.46 -6.03
CA GLY A 68 -8.95 -13.77 -5.49
C GLY A 68 -9.40 -14.28 -4.12
N PHE A 69 -8.53 -15.00 -3.40
CA PHE A 69 -8.80 -15.61 -2.10
C PHE A 69 -7.78 -15.13 -1.05
N ASP A 70 -8.23 -14.76 0.12
CA ASP A 70 -7.41 -14.51 1.31
C ASP A 70 -7.73 -15.53 2.40
N PRO A 71 -6.76 -16.03 3.17
CA PRO A 71 -6.96 -17.12 4.14
C PRO A 71 -7.62 -16.67 5.45
N ARG A 72 -8.00 -15.39 5.57
CA ARG A 72 -8.59 -14.80 6.77
C ARG A 72 -7.67 -14.95 7.98
N PHE A 73 -8.01 -15.81 8.93
CA PHE A 73 -7.24 -16.10 10.15
C PHE A 73 -6.56 -17.48 10.14
N GLU A 74 -6.71 -18.25 9.06
CA GLU A 74 -6.00 -19.51 8.84
C GLU A 74 -4.78 -19.27 7.93
N GLU A 75 -4.16 -20.35 7.47
CA GLU A 75 -3.08 -20.34 6.51
C GLU A 75 -3.54 -20.96 5.18
N ALA A 76 -2.87 -20.61 4.09
CA ALA A 76 -3.10 -21.22 2.78
C ALA A 76 -1.81 -21.29 1.96
N LEU A 77 -1.77 -22.24 1.02
CA LEU A 77 -0.66 -22.42 0.09
C LEU A 77 -1.21 -22.67 -1.33
N LEU A 78 -0.85 -21.82 -2.27
CA LEU A 78 -1.07 -22.11 -3.68
C LEU A 78 0.13 -22.91 -4.21
N ILE A 79 -0.14 -24.06 -4.84
CA ILE A 79 0.85 -24.85 -5.57
C ILE A 79 0.57 -24.67 -7.06
N LEU A 80 1.53 -24.11 -7.75
CA LEU A 80 1.50 -23.85 -9.20
C LEU A 80 2.60 -24.65 -9.87
N SER A 81 2.23 -25.59 -10.70
CA SER A 81 3.16 -26.27 -11.62
C SER A 81 3.21 -25.52 -12.96
N SER A 82 4.23 -25.79 -13.78
CA SER A 82 4.38 -25.22 -15.13
C SER A 82 3.16 -25.48 -16.01
N HIS A 83 2.42 -26.55 -15.75
CA HIS A 83 1.20 -26.94 -16.47
C HIS A 83 0.10 -27.41 -15.53
N GLY A 84 -1.14 -27.47 -16.04
CA GLY A 84 -2.30 -27.98 -15.31
C GLY A 84 -2.99 -26.90 -14.44
N THR A 85 -4.01 -27.35 -13.72
CA THR A 85 -4.83 -26.48 -12.86
C THR A 85 -4.14 -26.27 -11.51
N PRO A 86 -3.91 -25.02 -11.06
CA PRO A 86 -3.31 -24.75 -9.75
C PRO A 86 -4.10 -25.39 -8.62
N LEU A 87 -3.40 -25.73 -7.52
CA LEU A 87 -4.00 -26.27 -6.31
C LEU A 87 -3.88 -25.26 -5.17
N LEU A 88 -5.01 -24.89 -4.58
CA LEU A 88 -5.08 -24.11 -3.35
C LEU A 88 -5.29 -25.05 -2.16
N VAL A 89 -4.31 -25.10 -1.28
CA VAL A 89 -4.33 -25.88 -0.02
C VAL A 89 -4.77 -24.95 1.09
N VAL A 90 -5.78 -25.34 1.88
CA VAL A 90 -6.44 -24.50 2.89
C VAL A 90 -6.75 -25.26 4.17
N GLY A 91 -6.99 -24.54 5.26
CA GLY A 91 -7.45 -25.08 6.52
C GLY A 91 -8.94 -25.49 6.52
N ASN A 92 -9.44 -25.88 7.68
CA ASN A 92 -10.79 -26.43 7.87
C ASN A 92 -11.91 -25.43 7.51
N GLU A 93 -11.79 -24.19 8.00
CA GLU A 93 -12.83 -23.16 7.80
C GLU A 93 -12.74 -22.56 6.41
N CYS A 94 -11.53 -22.35 5.93
CA CYS A 94 -11.26 -21.86 4.60
C CYS A 94 -11.67 -22.81 3.47
N GLU A 95 -11.87 -24.10 3.76
CA GLU A 95 -12.28 -25.07 2.73
C GLU A 95 -13.61 -24.66 2.06
N ALA A 96 -14.60 -24.23 2.82
CA ALA A 96 -15.85 -23.74 2.26
C ALA A 96 -15.71 -22.33 1.68
N TYR A 97 -14.85 -21.51 2.26
CA TYR A 97 -14.66 -20.12 1.87
C TYR A 97 -13.94 -19.94 0.52
N VAL A 98 -13.27 -20.96 -0.01
CA VAL A 98 -12.63 -20.92 -1.35
C VAL A 98 -13.61 -20.49 -2.46
N GLY A 99 -14.91 -20.67 -2.26
CA GLY A 99 -15.97 -20.21 -3.19
C GLY A 99 -15.99 -18.71 -3.48
N VAL A 100 -15.26 -17.87 -2.75
CA VAL A 100 -15.09 -16.44 -3.08
C VAL A 100 -14.22 -16.26 -4.34
N SER A 101 -13.38 -17.23 -4.67
CA SER A 101 -12.51 -17.21 -5.84
C SER A 101 -13.26 -17.47 -7.14
N GLN A 102 -13.22 -16.53 -8.08
CA GLN A 102 -13.81 -16.72 -9.42
C GLN A 102 -13.10 -17.83 -10.22
N LEU A 103 -11.79 -18.05 -10.00
CA LEU A 103 -11.08 -19.18 -10.61
C LEU A 103 -11.62 -20.53 -10.13
N PHE A 104 -11.91 -20.64 -8.83
CA PHE A 104 -12.48 -21.87 -8.27
C PHE A 104 -13.87 -22.15 -8.81
N ASN A 105 -14.71 -21.12 -8.87
CA ASN A 105 -16.09 -21.25 -9.36
C ASN A 105 -16.16 -21.69 -10.84
N GLU A 106 -15.15 -21.37 -11.64
CA GLU A 106 -15.02 -21.77 -13.03
C GLU A 106 -14.19 -23.05 -13.26
N GLY A 107 -13.80 -23.76 -12.18
CA GLY A 107 -13.00 -24.98 -12.26
C GLY A 107 -11.54 -24.79 -12.71
N LYS A 108 -11.03 -23.55 -12.66
CA LYS A 108 -9.66 -23.18 -13.00
C LYS A 108 -8.71 -23.15 -11.80
N LEU A 109 -9.21 -23.48 -10.61
CA LEU A 109 -8.46 -23.64 -9.37
C LEU A 109 -9.00 -24.86 -8.65
N ARG A 110 -8.11 -25.80 -8.28
CA ARG A 110 -8.45 -26.94 -7.44
C ARG A 110 -8.31 -26.55 -5.97
N ARG A 111 -8.94 -27.30 -5.10
CA ARG A 111 -8.87 -27.12 -3.64
C ARG A 111 -8.49 -28.44 -2.97
N GLU A 112 -7.68 -28.34 -1.93
CA GLU A 112 -7.41 -29.42 -1.02
C GLU A 112 -7.35 -28.94 0.43
N ARG A 113 -7.92 -29.71 1.36
CA ARG A 113 -7.84 -29.43 2.78
C ARG A 113 -6.55 -29.98 3.38
N PHE A 114 -5.83 -29.12 4.09
CA PHE A 114 -4.69 -29.47 4.92
C PHE A 114 -4.96 -28.93 6.32
N GLN A 115 -5.43 -29.82 7.21
CA GLN A 115 -5.94 -29.43 8.53
C GLN A 115 -4.89 -28.76 9.44
N PRO A 116 -3.56 -29.01 9.33
CA PRO A 116 -2.56 -28.24 10.07
C PRO A 116 -2.54 -26.73 9.78
N PHE A 117 -3.13 -26.25 8.68
CA PHE A 117 -3.32 -24.82 8.41
C PHE A 117 -4.43 -24.17 9.25
N SER A 118 -5.21 -24.99 9.95
CA SER A 118 -6.27 -24.51 10.84
C SER A 118 -5.72 -24.09 12.20
N LEU A 119 -6.57 -23.41 12.96
CA LEU A 119 -6.27 -22.95 14.32
C LEU A 119 -5.91 -24.15 15.25
N LEU A 120 -5.20 -23.84 16.31
CA LEU A 120 -4.78 -24.85 17.29
C LEU A 120 -5.99 -25.60 17.89
N ASN A 121 -5.83 -26.91 18.04
CA ASN A 121 -6.83 -27.85 18.59
C ASN A 121 -8.10 -28.03 17.73
N GLN A 122 -8.14 -27.51 16.53
CA GLN A 122 -9.12 -27.92 15.52
C GLN A 122 -8.81 -29.34 15.01
N PRO A 123 -9.79 -30.08 14.40
CA PRO A 123 -9.55 -31.42 13.87
C PRO A 123 -8.35 -31.48 12.93
N ARG A 124 -7.52 -32.54 13.05
CA ARG A 124 -6.27 -32.70 12.29
C ARG A 124 -6.00 -34.12 11.79
N ASP A 125 -7.00 -34.99 11.82
CA ASP A 125 -6.91 -36.43 11.60
C ASP A 125 -7.40 -36.91 10.22
N GLN A 126 -7.86 -35.99 9.37
CA GLN A 126 -8.54 -36.29 8.09
C GLN A 126 -7.88 -35.71 6.85
N SER A 127 -6.69 -35.13 6.94
CA SER A 127 -5.97 -34.60 5.78
C SER A 127 -4.71 -35.42 5.49
N ARG A 128 -4.30 -35.44 4.23
CA ARG A 128 -3.00 -35.94 3.83
C ARG A 128 -1.89 -35.10 4.49
N THR A 129 -0.69 -35.64 4.59
CA THR A 129 0.48 -34.84 4.96
C THR A 129 0.86 -33.90 3.84
N ILE A 130 1.53 -32.79 4.18
CA ILE A 130 2.00 -31.82 3.16
C ILE A 130 2.97 -32.48 2.16
N ARG A 131 3.75 -33.46 2.59
CA ARG A 131 4.64 -34.26 1.71
C ARG A 131 3.84 -35.05 0.67
N GLU A 132 2.76 -35.69 1.06
CA GLU A 132 1.87 -36.42 0.14
C GLU A 132 1.19 -35.50 -0.84
N ILE A 133 0.78 -34.31 -0.38
CA ILE A 133 0.18 -33.27 -1.26
C ILE A 133 1.24 -32.83 -2.29
N PHE A 134 2.44 -32.48 -1.88
CA PHE A 134 3.53 -32.09 -2.79
C PHE A 134 3.86 -33.19 -3.80
N ALA A 135 3.96 -34.43 -3.34
CA ALA A 135 4.22 -35.57 -4.23
C ALA A 135 3.11 -35.78 -5.26
N ALA A 136 1.84 -35.62 -4.86
CA ALA A 136 0.68 -35.72 -5.76
C ALA A 136 0.65 -34.60 -6.81
N GLU A 137 1.21 -33.42 -6.50
CA GLU A 137 1.39 -32.30 -7.44
C GLU A 137 2.64 -32.48 -8.33
N GLY A 138 3.35 -33.59 -8.23
CA GLY A 138 4.49 -33.94 -9.09
C GLY A 138 5.85 -33.46 -8.58
N LEU A 139 5.94 -32.91 -7.36
CA LEU A 139 7.23 -32.54 -6.77
C LEU A 139 8.07 -33.78 -6.48
N ASN A 140 9.31 -33.75 -6.94
CA ASN A 140 10.27 -34.86 -6.79
C ASN A 140 11.72 -34.33 -6.80
N ALA A 141 12.71 -35.21 -6.74
CA ALA A 141 14.14 -34.87 -6.69
C ALA A 141 14.64 -34.08 -7.95
N ALA A 142 13.91 -34.09 -9.06
CA ALA A 142 14.26 -33.30 -10.24
C ALA A 142 13.62 -31.91 -10.24
N SER A 143 12.69 -31.65 -9.34
CA SER A 143 11.96 -30.38 -9.27
C SER A 143 12.88 -29.21 -8.89
N ARG A 144 12.61 -28.04 -9.48
CA ARG A 144 13.15 -26.74 -9.03
C ARG A 144 11.97 -25.89 -8.58
N VAL A 145 11.95 -25.53 -7.31
CA VAL A 145 10.80 -24.93 -6.64
C VAL A 145 11.09 -23.49 -6.25
N GLY A 146 10.25 -22.55 -6.74
CA GLY A 146 10.21 -21.20 -6.24
C GLY A 146 9.28 -21.07 -5.04
N CYS A 147 9.70 -20.36 -4.00
CA CYS A 147 8.90 -20.03 -2.84
C CYS A 147 8.58 -18.55 -2.83
N VAL A 148 7.31 -18.20 -2.68
CA VAL A 148 6.81 -16.83 -2.57
C VAL A 148 6.20 -16.65 -1.18
N GLY A 149 6.81 -15.75 -0.43
CA GLY A 149 6.32 -15.27 0.85
C GLY A 149 6.05 -13.75 0.77
N TRP A 150 6.62 -13.00 1.69
CA TRP A 150 6.46 -11.55 1.77
C TRP A 150 7.75 -10.78 1.48
N LYS A 151 8.93 -11.43 1.57
CA LYS A 151 10.25 -10.79 1.37
C LYS A 151 11.14 -11.61 0.45
N TYR A 152 11.96 -10.90 -0.30
CA TYR A 152 13.18 -11.41 -0.88
C TYR A 152 14.35 -10.62 -0.30
N PHE A 153 15.56 -11.15 -0.40
CA PHE A 153 16.75 -10.59 0.24
C PHE A 153 17.83 -10.33 -0.80
N SER A 154 18.69 -9.37 -0.50
CA SER A 154 19.95 -9.14 -1.21
C SER A 154 21.09 -9.91 -0.53
N ASP A 155 22.19 -10.13 -1.25
CA ASP A 155 23.39 -10.76 -0.69
C ASP A 155 24.07 -9.90 0.39
N HIS A 156 23.70 -8.61 0.48
CA HIS A 156 24.14 -7.74 1.58
C HIS A 156 23.40 -8.05 2.90
N GLU A 157 22.13 -8.44 2.80
CA GLU A 157 21.28 -8.73 3.97
C GLU A 157 21.46 -10.17 4.45
N HIS A 158 21.66 -11.11 3.51
CA HIS A 158 21.82 -12.52 3.83
C HIS A 158 22.79 -13.21 2.85
N PRO A 159 23.84 -13.90 3.32
CA PRO A 159 24.69 -14.70 2.44
C PRO A 159 23.85 -15.76 1.70
N ASN A 160 24.00 -15.86 0.38
CA ASN A 160 23.18 -16.73 -0.46
C ASN A 160 21.68 -16.38 -0.38
N ALA A 161 21.34 -15.11 -0.54
CA ALA A 161 19.99 -14.55 -0.41
C ALA A 161 18.92 -15.32 -1.19
N GLN A 162 19.26 -15.95 -2.30
CA GLN A 162 18.35 -16.79 -3.09
C GLN A 162 17.79 -17.99 -2.33
N TYR A 163 18.44 -18.45 -1.23
CA TYR A 163 17.98 -19.55 -0.39
C TYR A 163 17.37 -19.07 0.93
N ALA A 164 17.37 -17.77 1.20
CA ALA A 164 16.70 -17.18 2.35
C ALA A 164 15.20 -17.04 2.02
N ILE A 165 14.38 -17.89 2.64
CA ILE A 165 12.95 -18.03 2.32
C ILE A 165 12.15 -17.69 3.57
N GLU A 166 11.16 -16.80 3.40
CA GLU A 166 10.27 -16.35 4.46
C GLU A 166 8.91 -17.08 4.34
N LEU A 167 8.92 -18.35 4.63
CA LEU A 167 7.75 -19.22 4.79
C LEU A 167 7.91 -20.04 6.09
N PRO A 168 6.83 -20.63 6.62
CA PRO A 168 6.96 -21.57 7.74
C PRO A 168 7.99 -22.66 7.46
N SER A 169 8.92 -22.86 8.40
CA SER A 169 10.10 -23.72 8.18
C SER A 169 9.72 -25.13 7.75
N TYR A 170 8.66 -25.72 8.35
CA TYR A 170 8.24 -27.09 8.02
C TYR A 170 7.81 -27.27 6.55
N LEU A 171 7.30 -26.20 5.89
CA LEU A 171 7.01 -26.22 4.46
C LEU A 171 8.31 -26.22 3.64
N VAL A 172 9.23 -25.32 3.98
CA VAL A 172 10.53 -25.20 3.30
C VAL A 172 11.39 -26.44 3.49
N ASP A 173 11.44 -26.98 4.72
CA ASP A 173 12.19 -28.19 5.04
C ASP A 173 11.65 -29.38 4.25
N THR A 174 10.32 -29.57 4.19
CA THR A 174 9.70 -30.61 3.37
C THR A 174 10.02 -30.47 1.89
N LEU A 175 9.98 -29.26 1.33
CA LEU A 175 10.36 -29.00 -0.07
C LEU A 175 11.84 -29.33 -0.33
N ARG A 176 12.74 -28.93 0.59
CA ARG A 176 14.18 -29.24 0.52
C ARG A 176 14.50 -30.72 0.65
N GLU A 177 13.76 -31.43 1.47
CA GLU A 177 13.87 -32.90 1.59
C GLU A 177 13.44 -33.61 0.29
N ILE A 178 12.44 -33.09 -0.42
CA ILE A 178 11.95 -33.64 -1.69
C ILE A 178 12.89 -33.28 -2.85
N ALA A 179 13.20 -32.01 -3.03
CA ALA A 179 13.88 -31.50 -4.23
C ALA A 179 15.40 -31.30 -4.07
N GLY A 180 15.89 -31.23 -2.83
CA GLY A 180 17.26 -30.84 -2.48
C GLY A 180 17.34 -29.33 -2.19
N HIS A 181 18.24 -28.97 -1.26
CA HIS A 181 18.40 -27.61 -0.73
C HIS A 181 18.59 -26.57 -1.84
N ASP A 182 19.49 -26.83 -2.78
CA ASP A 182 19.88 -25.88 -3.85
C ASP A 182 18.81 -25.74 -4.95
N ARG A 183 17.73 -26.48 -4.86
CA ARG A 183 16.62 -26.46 -5.82
C ARG A 183 15.38 -25.73 -5.29
N VAL A 184 15.40 -25.31 -4.02
CA VAL A 184 14.31 -24.55 -3.39
C VAL A 184 14.79 -23.13 -3.14
N VAL A 185 14.24 -22.18 -3.89
CA VAL A 185 14.74 -20.79 -3.95
C VAL A 185 13.64 -19.78 -3.63
N ASN A 186 14.02 -18.64 -3.06
CA ASN A 186 13.12 -17.52 -2.91
C ASN A 186 12.77 -16.95 -4.30
N SER A 187 11.50 -16.72 -4.54
CA SER A 187 10.95 -16.18 -5.80
C SER A 187 9.91 -15.09 -5.56
N THR A 188 9.89 -14.49 -4.36
CA THR A 188 8.96 -13.43 -3.97
C THR A 188 9.12 -12.18 -4.87
N ASP A 189 10.32 -11.95 -5.36
CA ASP A 189 10.62 -10.87 -6.30
C ASP A 189 9.83 -10.95 -7.63
N LEU A 190 9.39 -12.13 -8.06
CA LEU A 190 8.54 -12.29 -9.24
C LEU A 190 7.23 -11.49 -9.12
N LEU A 191 6.73 -11.29 -7.91
CA LEU A 191 5.52 -10.53 -7.64
C LEU A 191 5.78 -9.13 -7.10
N MET A 192 6.85 -8.92 -6.32
CA MET A 192 7.04 -7.73 -5.50
C MET A 192 8.22 -6.84 -5.89
N HIS A 193 9.13 -7.27 -6.79
CA HIS A 193 10.27 -6.43 -7.17
C HIS A 193 9.80 -5.14 -7.85
N PRO A 194 10.25 -3.94 -7.42
CA PRO A 194 9.70 -2.66 -7.91
C PRO A 194 9.88 -2.43 -9.41
N GLY A 195 10.88 -3.06 -10.04
CA GLY A 195 11.14 -2.88 -11.47
C GLY A 195 10.45 -3.88 -12.40
N TYR A 196 10.09 -5.09 -11.92
CA TYR A 196 9.53 -6.15 -12.77
C TYR A 196 8.52 -7.07 -12.08
N GLY A 197 8.22 -6.87 -10.81
CA GLY A 197 7.24 -7.67 -10.09
C GLY A 197 5.84 -7.53 -10.70
N LEU A 198 5.11 -8.63 -10.81
CA LEU A 198 3.81 -8.62 -11.49
C LEU A 198 2.77 -7.74 -10.80
N ARG A 199 2.89 -7.51 -9.48
CA ARG A 199 1.98 -6.66 -8.70
C ARG A 199 2.31 -5.17 -8.76
N THR A 200 3.39 -4.78 -9.44
CA THR A 200 3.77 -3.36 -9.55
C THR A 200 3.00 -2.61 -10.65
N VAL A 201 2.24 -3.34 -11.47
CA VAL A 201 1.43 -2.77 -12.57
C VAL A 201 -0.02 -3.11 -12.36
N CYS A 202 -0.81 -2.11 -12.01
CA CYS A 202 -2.25 -2.26 -11.79
C CYS A 202 -3.04 -2.23 -13.11
N THR A 203 -4.05 -3.07 -13.18
CA THR A 203 -5.06 -3.05 -14.25
C THR A 203 -6.12 -1.95 -14.00
N PRO A 204 -6.93 -1.55 -14.99
CA PRO A 204 -8.05 -0.63 -14.77
C PRO A 204 -9.01 -1.08 -13.66
N ALA A 205 -9.24 -2.38 -13.50
CA ALA A 205 -10.11 -2.92 -12.45
C ALA A 205 -9.48 -2.74 -11.05
N GLU A 206 -8.17 -3.00 -10.90
CA GLU A 206 -7.44 -2.73 -9.65
C GLU A 206 -7.43 -1.23 -9.33
N ILE A 207 -7.20 -0.38 -10.32
CA ILE A 207 -7.25 1.08 -10.15
C ILE A 207 -8.62 1.53 -9.63
N ALA A 208 -9.70 1.00 -10.20
CA ALA A 208 -11.07 1.33 -9.75
C ALA A 208 -11.33 0.86 -8.32
N TYR A 209 -10.82 -0.31 -7.91
CA TYR A 209 -10.90 -0.79 -6.54
C TYR A 209 -10.07 0.08 -5.57
N PHE A 210 -8.84 0.42 -5.94
CA PHE A 210 -7.98 1.28 -5.12
C PHE A 210 -8.52 2.71 -5.02
N GLU A 211 -9.18 3.22 -6.07
CA GLU A 211 -9.87 4.48 -6.01
C GLU A 211 -11.06 4.41 -5.05
N TYR A 212 -11.86 3.34 -5.10
CA TYR A 212 -12.97 3.14 -4.18
C TYR A 212 -12.49 3.13 -2.71
N THR A 213 -11.49 2.34 -2.38
CA THR A 213 -10.95 2.26 -1.01
C THR A 213 -10.27 3.57 -0.57
N SER A 214 -9.59 4.28 -1.48
CA SER A 214 -9.01 5.60 -1.22
C SER A 214 -10.08 6.65 -0.90
N VAL A 215 -11.22 6.61 -1.59
CA VAL A 215 -12.36 7.47 -1.28
C VAL A 215 -12.89 7.16 0.12
N GLN A 216 -13.07 5.88 0.48
CA GLN A 216 -13.55 5.50 1.81
C GLN A 216 -12.58 5.94 2.92
N ALA A 217 -11.28 5.70 2.75
CA ALA A 217 -10.25 6.09 3.70
C ALA A 217 -10.19 7.61 3.90
N SER A 218 -10.12 8.36 2.79
CA SER A 218 -10.00 9.82 2.82
C SER A 218 -11.26 10.52 3.36
N GLU A 219 -12.43 10.04 3.03
CA GLU A 219 -13.69 10.56 3.60
C GLU A 219 -13.79 10.27 5.11
N SER A 220 -13.25 9.14 5.57
CA SER A 220 -13.17 8.85 7.00
C SER A 220 -12.22 9.80 7.71
N VAL A 221 -11.02 10.06 7.15
CA VAL A 221 -10.08 11.06 7.69
C VAL A 221 -10.69 12.46 7.69
N LYS A 222 -11.40 12.84 6.62
CA LYS A 222 -12.12 14.11 6.53
C LYS A 222 -13.16 14.24 7.64
N ARG A 223 -13.98 13.20 7.89
CA ARG A 223 -14.97 13.22 9.00
C ARG A 223 -14.30 13.33 10.37
N MET A 224 -13.19 12.64 10.61
CA MET A 224 -12.41 12.78 11.86
C MET A 224 -11.93 14.22 12.05
N ILE A 225 -11.31 14.81 11.02
CA ILE A 225 -10.81 16.20 11.09
C ILE A 225 -11.92 17.20 11.38
N PHE A 226 -13.03 17.15 10.63
CA PHE A 226 -14.13 18.12 10.83
C PHE A 226 -14.97 17.88 12.09
N GLY A 227 -15.04 16.63 12.53
CA GLY A 227 -15.81 16.26 13.72
C GLY A 227 -15.04 16.41 15.04
N MET A 228 -13.71 16.43 14.99
CA MET A 228 -12.86 16.51 16.19
C MET A 228 -13.10 17.80 16.97
N ARG A 229 -13.14 17.67 18.30
CA ARG A 229 -13.23 18.78 19.25
C ARG A 229 -12.27 18.55 20.42
N GLU A 230 -11.74 19.62 20.97
CA GLU A 230 -10.99 19.57 22.22
C GLU A 230 -11.81 18.89 23.33
N GLY A 231 -11.17 18.03 24.12
CA GLY A 231 -11.80 17.27 25.19
C GLY A 231 -12.41 15.92 24.80
N MET A 232 -12.66 15.67 23.51
CA MET A 232 -13.02 14.32 23.03
C MET A 232 -11.88 13.34 23.31
N THR A 233 -12.20 12.05 23.45
CA THR A 233 -11.18 11.00 23.44
C THR A 233 -10.78 10.67 22.00
N ASP A 234 -9.61 10.09 21.82
CA ASP A 234 -9.15 9.58 20.53
C ASP A 234 -10.10 8.51 19.96
N HIS A 235 -10.68 7.64 20.81
CA HIS A 235 -11.71 6.69 20.41
C HIS A 235 -12.98 7.37 19.88
N GLU A 236 -13.44 8.44 20.53
CA GLU A 236 -14.60 9.21 20.04
C GLU A 236 -14.31 9.85 18.68
N VAL A 237 -13.10 10.37 18.47
CA VAL A 237 -12.71 10.96 17.17
C VAL A 237 -12.61 9.88 16.09
N VAL A 238 -11.98 8.75 16.37
CA VAL A 238 -11.89 7.63 15.40
C VAL A 238 -13.27 7.10 15.04
N ALA A 239 -14.20 7.04 15.97
CA ALA A 239 -15.58 6.63 15.71
C ALA A 239 -16.29 7.55 14.71
N LEU A 240 -15.96 8.85 14.65
CA LEU A 240 -16.50 9.78 13.66
C LEU A 240 -16.10 9.39 12.22
N GLY A 241 -14.95 8.76 12.04
CA GLY A 241 -14.50 8.26 10.74
C GLY A 241 -15.48 7.25 10.14
N GLY A 242 -16.15 6.48 10.97
CA GLY A 242 -16.99 5.36 10.55
C GLY A 242 -16.15 4.26 9.88
N THR A 243 -16.78 3.11 9.65
CA THR A 243 -16.17 2.02 8.89
C THR A 243 -17.09 1.61 7.77
N CYS A 244 -16.51 1.28 6.60
CA CYS A 244 -17.29 0.80 5.45
C CYS A 244 -17.34 -0.73 5.36
N GLY A 245 -16.67 -1.46 6.29
CA GLY A 245 -16.58 -2.92 6.29
C GLY A 245 -15.52 -3.48 5.36
N GLU A 246 -14.78 -2.64 4.63
CA GLU A 246 -13.64 -3.08 3.83
C GLU A 246 -12.49 -3.60 4.71
N PRO A 247 -11.71 -4.58 4.22
CA PRO A 247 -10.55 -5.06 4.92
C PRO A 247 -9.52 -3.95 5.16
N LEU A 248 -9.01 -3.87 6.40
CA LEU A 248 -7.94 -2.93 6.74
C LEU A 248 -6.60 -3.44 6.18
N GLY A 249 -5.82 -2.54 5.58
CA GLY A 249 -4.44 -2.80 5.18
C GLY A 249 -3.47 -2.76 6.36
N CYS A 250 -3.78 -1.93 7.38
CA CYS A 250 -3.17 -1.94 8.70
C CYS A 250 -4.22 -1.48 9.74
N HIS A 251 -3.95 -1.65 11.02
CA HIS A 251 -4.85 -1.14 12.05
C HIS A 251 -4.94 0.39 11.98
N VAL A 252 -6.06 0.93 12.43
CA VAL A 252 -6.26 2.39 12.52
C VAL A 252 -5.24 2.99 13.47
N THR A 253 -4.46 3.96 12.99
CA THR A 253 -3.56 4.72 13.86
C THR A 253 -4.15 6.08 14.18
N PHE A 254 -4.05 6.46 15.45
CA PHE A 254 -4.44 7.78 15.91
C PHE A 254 -3.63 8.09 17.17
N THR A 255 -2.78 9.09 17.10
CA THR A 255 -1.81 9.35 18.16
C THR A 255 -1.73 10.85 18.44
N THR A 256 -1.83 11.22 19.72
CA THR A 256 -1.63 12.60 20.20
C THR A 256 -0.34 12.72 21.01
N GLY A 257 0.12 13.95 21.22
CA GLY A 257 1.26 14.24 22.06
C GLY A 257 2.61 13.80 21.50
N ARG A 258 3.55 13.45 22.38
CA ARG A 258 4.97 13.23 22.02
C ARG A 258 5.24 12.09 21.04
N THR A 259 4.37 11.10 20.98
CA THR A 259 4.55 9.91 20.12
C THR A 259 3.89 10.07 18.75
N SER A 260 3.30 11.24 18.45
CA SER A 260 2.57 11.48 17.21
C SER A 260 3.46 11.61 15.97
N ALA A 261 4.77 11.81 16.11
CA ALA A 261 5.65 12.06 14.97
C ALA A 261 5.68 10.92 13.95
N LEU A 262 5.77 9.65 14.38
CA LEU A 262 5.63 8.48 13.49
C LEU A 262 4.18 8.05 13.30
N GLY A 263 3.34 8.26 14.32
CA GLY A 263 1.90 8.00 14.24
C GLY A 263 1.52 6.52 14.09
N LEU A 264 2.26 5.60 14.73
CA LEU A 264 2.04 4.15 14.59
C LEU A 264 1.07 3.56 15.62
N SER A 265 0.77 4.29 16.71
CA SER A 265 -0.12 3.76 17.75
C SER A 265 -1.58 3.95 17.40
N GLY A 266 -2.41 2.97 17.76
CA GLY A 266 -3.86 3.12 17.78
C GLY A 266 -4.34 3.96 18.97
N PRO A 267 -5.65 4.25 19.06
CA PRO A 267 -6.28 4.96 20.16
C PRO A 267 -6.01 4.27 21.51
N LYS A 268 -5.94 5.08 22.59
CA LYS A 268 -5.62 4.64 23.96
C LYS A 268 -6.50 5.27 25.03
N ASP A 269 -7.64 5.84 24.64
CA ASP A 269 -8.54 6.62 25.49
C ASP A 269 -7.91 7.94 25.99
N GLU A 270 -6.97 8.48 25.21
CA GLU A 270 -6.35 9.77 25.49
C GLU A 270 -7.26 10.92 25.03
N ARG A 271 -7.25 12.04 25.77
CA ARG A 271 -8.05 13.21 25.38
C ARG A 271 -7.31 14.09 24.38
N ILE A 272 -8.09 14.62 23.44
CA ILE A 272 -7.65 15.63 22.51
C ILE A 272 -7.44 16.95 23.25
N VAL A 273 -6.20 17.43 23.30
CA VAL A 273 -5.80 18.63 24.04
C VAL A 273 -5.20 19.64 23.08
N ARG A 274 -5.66 20.89 23.18
CA ARG A 274 -5.13 22.03 22.40
C ARG A 274 -3.63 22.22 22.68
N GLY A 275 -2.89 22.52 21.62
CA GLY A 275 -1.43 22.69 21.69
C GLY A 275 -0.63 21.39 21.67
N GLN A 276 -1.30 20.24 21.39
CA GLN A 276 -0.62 18.97 21.16
C GLN A 276 -0.56 18.61 19.69
N PRO A 277 0.53 17.98 19.22
CA PRO A 277 0.58 17.42 17.90
C PRO A 277 -0.29 16.16 17.80
N LEU A 278 -0.78 15.87 16.59
CA LEU A 278 -1.64 14.76 16.30
C LEU A 278 -1.31 14.16 14.93
N SER A 279 -1.35 12.83 14.85
CA SER A 279 -1.27 12.08 13.62
C SER A 279 -2.42 11.08 13.54
N MET A 280 -3.04 10.96 12.38
CA MET A 280 -4.13 10.01 12.12
C MET A 280 -3.96 9.33 10.76
N ASN A 281 -4.36 8.07 10.70
CA ASN A 281 -4.28 7.25 9.51
C ASN A 281 -5.47 6.29 9.44
N LEU A 282 -5.95 6.05 8.21
CA LEU A 282 -6.85 4.97 7.90
C LEU A 282 -6.41 4.31 6.59
N CYS A 283 -6.18 3.00 6.68
CA CYS A 283 -5.68 2.17 5.60
C CYS A 283 -6.67 1.03 5.31
N TYR A 284 -7.14 0.95 4.08
CA TYR A 284 -7.82 -0.21 3.52
C TYR A 284 -6.93 -0.89 2.48
N TRP A 285 -7.28 -2.08 2.03
CA TRP A 285 -6.56 -2.73 0.94
C TRP A 285 -6.47 -1.80 -0.27
N GLY A 286 -5.25 -1.54 -0.74
CA GLY A 286 -4.97 -0.67 -1.88
C GLY A 286 -5.04 0.83 -1.62
N SER A 287 -5.22 1.25 -0.37
CA SER A 287 -5.25 2.67 -0.03
C SER A 287 -4.74 2.96 1.38
N ASN A 288 -4.09 4.11 1.53
CA ASN A 288 -3.77 4.68 2.83
C ASN A 288 -3.99 6.20 2.77
N SER A 289 -4.60 6.77 3.82
CA SER A 289 -4.76 8.22 3.97
C SER A 289 -4.30 8.63 5.35
N CYS A 290 -3.22 9.42 5.41
CA CYS A 290 -2.64 9.90 6.66
C CYS A 290 -2.50 11.42 6.66
N ARG A 291 -2.77 12.01 7.82
CA ARG A 291 -2.53 13.44 8.10
C ARG A 291 -1.87 13.63 9.44
N SER A 292 -0.92 14.56 9.50
CA SER A 292 -0.28 14.99 10.73
C SER A 292 -0.25 16.52 10.81
N GLY A 293 -0.41 17.04 12.01
CA GLY A 293 -0.46 18.46 12.30
C GLY A 293 -0.66 18.70 13.78
N TRP A 294 -1.27 19.84 14.14
CA TRP A 294 -1.47 20.23 15.53
C TRP A 294 -2.96 20.39 15.87
N VAL A 295 -3.33 19.99 17.07
CA VAL A 295 -4.63 20.32 17.67
C VAL A 295 -4.61 21.80 18.07
N ALA A 296 -4.79 22.68 17.13
CA ALA A 296 -4.69 24.13 17.26
C ALA A 296 -5.66 24.81 16.30
N SER A 297 -6.02 26.05 16.60
CA SER A 297 -6.75 26.93 15.68
C SER A 297 -5.82 27.93 14.98
N SER A 298 -4.64 28.17 15.58
CA SER A 298 -3.61 29.05 15.03
C SER A 298 -2.27 28.78 15.71
N PHE A 299 -1.23 29.48 15.25
CA PHE A 299 0.10 29.38 15.87
C PHE A 299 0.14 29.84 17.35
N HIS A 300 -0.84 30.63 17.79
CA HIS A 300 -0.95 31.06 19.20
C HIS A 300 -1.25 29.92 20.18
N ASP A 301 -1.80 28.82 19.66
CA ASP A 301 -2.10 27.62 20.46
C ASP A 301 -0.88 26.71 20.62
N LEU A 302 0.21 26.96 19.87
CA LEU A 302 1.39 26.11 19.85
C LEU A 302 2.32 26.42 21.04
N PRO A 303 3.10 25.42 21.51
CA PRO A 303 4.21 25.68 22.42
C PRO A 303 5.20 26.68 21.79
N VAL A 304 5.79 27.55 22.61
CA VAL A 304 6.73 28.60 22.14
C VAL A 304 7.81 28.07 21.18
N PRO A 305 8.46 26.90 21.43
CA PRO A 305 9.47 26.39 20.49
C PRO A 305 8.91 25.99 19.11
N ALA A 306 7.62 25.73 19.02
CA ALA A 306 6.95 25.32 17.76
C ALA A 306 6.16 26.48 17.11
N ALA A 307 6.25 27.69 17.59
CA ALA A 307 5.44 28.84 17.13
C ALA A 307 5.61 29.12 15.62
N ASP A 308 6.77 28.82 15.05
CA ASP A 308 7.08 28.97 13.63
C ASP A 308 6.80 27.70 12.79
N TYR A 309 6.02 26.74 13.30
CA TYR A 309 5.71 25.45 12.65
C TYR A 309 5.31 25.58 11.20
N VAL A 310 4.41 26.54 10.87
CA VAL A 310 3.91 26.76 9.52
C VAL A 310 5.04 27.21 8.58
N ALA A 311 5.78 28.25 8.95
CA ALA A 311 6.84 28.81 8.10
C ALA A 311 8.13 27.96 8.17
N GLY A 312 8.46 27.47 9.34
CA GLY A 312 9.73 26.82 9.61
C GLY A 312 9.79 25.33 9.27
N PHE A 313 8.68 24.62 9.20
CA PHE A 313 8.67 23.18 9.05
C PHE A 313 7.62 22.68 8.03
N ALA A 314 6.33 22.87 8.30
CA ALA A 314 5.28 22.28 7.48
C ALA A 314 5.17 22.92 6.10
N GLY A 315 5.38 24.24 5.99
CA GLY A 315 5.38 24.93 4.71
C GLY A 315 6.55 24.51 3.82
N ALA A 316 7.75 24.40 4.38
CA ALA A 316 8.93 23.90 3.65
C ALA A 316 8.72 22.47 3.15
N TYR A 317 8.11 21.60 3.98
CA TYR A 317 7.70 20.27 3.53
C TYR A 317 6.74 20.34 2.35
N TYR A 318 5.70 21.17 2.43
CA TYR A 318 4.68 21.30 1.39
C TYR A 318 5.25 21.76 0.05
N GLU A 319 6.19 22.72 0.08
CA GLU A 319 6.92 23.19 -1.10
C GLU A 319 7.67 22.05 -1.80
N VAL A 320 8.43 21.27 -1.02
CA VAL A 320 9.23 20.15 -1.56
C VAL A 320 8.34 19.02 -2.06
N MET A 321 7.22 18.75 -1.40
CA MET A 321 6.27 17.76 -1.90
C MET A 321 5.66 18.15 -3.24
N SER A 322 5.47 19.43 -3.52
CA SER A 322 5.07 19.90 -4.86
C SER A 322 6.13 19.56 -5.92
N GLU A 323 7.41 19.74 -5.63
CA GLU A 323 8.50 19.35 -6.52
C GLU A 323 8.57 17.83 -6.71
N TRP A 324 8.29 17.07 -5.63
CA TRP A 324 8.20 15.61 -5.67
C TRP A 324 7.09 15.14 -6.62
N PHE A 325 5.89 15.74 -6.55
CA PHE A 325 4.80 15.46 -7.50
C PHE A 325 5.19 15.74 -8.95
N ALA A 326 5.92 16.82 -9.22
CA ALA A 326 6.34 17.19 -10.58
C ALA A 326 7.32 16.18 -11.21
N LEU A 327 8.01 15.37 -10.39
CA LEU A 327 8.91 14.30 -10.85
C LEU A 327 8.20 12.98 -11.17
N LEU A 328 6.92 12.83 -10.81
CA LEU A 328 6.17 11.60 -11.02
C LEU A 328 5.80 11.39 -12.49
N LYS A 329 6.76 10.91 -13.26
CA LYS A 329 6.57 10.58 -14.68
C LYS A 329 7.12 9.19 -14.98
N PRO A 330 6.48 8.42 -15.88
CA PRO A 330 7.09 7.20 -16.41
C PRO A 330 8.50 7.49 -16.95
N GLY A 331 9.45 6.63 -16.60
CA GLY A 331 10.85 6.77 -16.95
C GLY A 331 11.71 7.55 -15.94
N THR A 332 11.12 8.23 -14.97
CA THR A 332 11.88 8.88 -13.90
C THR A 332 12.51 7.82 -12.98
N PRO A 333 13.84 7.78 -12.80
CA PRO A 333 14.46 6.90 -11.82
C PRO A 333 14.04 7.26 -10.39
N GLY A 334 13.65 6.25 -9.58
CA GLY A 334 13.21 6.50 -8.20
C GLY A 334 14.26 7.21 -7.33
N GLY A 335 15.53 6.99 -7.61
CA GLY A 335 16.64 7.70 -6.96
C GLY A 335 16.62 9.23 -7.13
N GLN A 336 15.92 9.77 -8.14
CA GLN A 336 15.75 11.22 -8.29
C GLN A 336 14.81 11.80 -7.23
N LEU A 337 13.70 11.11 -6.94
CA LEU A 337 12.78 11.49 -5.88
C LEU A 337 13.45 11.39 -4.50
N TRP A 338 14.22 10.34 -4.29
CA TRP A 338 15.00 10.16 -3.05
C TRP A 338 15.99 11.31 -2.85
N ARG A 339 16.77 11.68 -3.90
CA ARG A 339 17.71 12.80 -3.82
C ARG A 339 17.03 14.12 -3.53
N LEU A 340 15.92 14.44 -4.22
CA LEU A 340 15.15 15.65 -3.97
C LEU A 340 14.82 15.81 -2.48
N ILE A 341 14.29 14.77 -1.85
CA ILE A 341 13.92 14.82 -0.43
C ILE A 341 15.16 15.00 0.44
N ARG A 342 16.26 14.29 0.19
CA ARG A 342 17.48 14.39 0.99
C ARG A 342 18.17 15.74 0.88
N GLU A 343 18.14 16.36 -0.29
CA GLU A 343 18.74 17.67 -0.54
C GLU A 343 17.91 18.82 -0.01
N ARG A 344 16.57 18.73 -0.16
CA ARG A 344 15.67 19.83 0.17
C ARG A 344 15.08 19.76 1.58
N LEU A 345 15.00 18.56 2.16
CA LEU A 345 14.53 18.30 3.53
C LEU A 345 15.64 17.59 4.33
N PRO A 346 16.70 18.30 4.75
CA PRO A 346 17.86 17.69 5.40
C PRO A 346 17.46 16.97 6.69
N PHE A 347 18.08 15.82 6.94
CA PHE A 347 17.76 14.92 8.04
C PHE A 347 17.81 15.60 9.42
N GLU A 348 18.78 16.47 9.65
CA GLU A 348 18.99 17.17 10.92
C GLU A 348 17.79 18.03 11.34
N ARG A 349 17.01 18.49 10.36
CA ARG A 349 15.82 19.32 10.60
C ARG A 349 14.52 18.55 10.47
N PHE A 350 14.43 17.65 9.49
CA PHE A 350 13.20 16.96 9.15
C PHE A 350 13.14 15.51 9.59
N GLY A 351 14.26 14.90 10.02
CA GLY A 351 14.30 13.54 10.57
C GLY A 351 13.72 12.45 9.66
N ILE A 352 13.66 12.68 8.34
CA ILE A 352 13.14 11.71 7.38
C ILE A 352 14.17 10.59 7.21
N PHE A 353 13.92 9.41 7.78
CA PHE A 353 14.82 8.26 7.70
C PHE A 353 14.32 7.16 6.75
N LEU A 354 13.02 7.06 6.52
CA LEU A 354 12.42 6.13 5.58
C LEU A 354 12.61 6.58 4.13
N ASN A 355 12.43 5.67 3.20
CA ASN A 355 12.38 6.00 1.78
C ASN A 355 11.12 6.84 1.50
N PRO A 356 11.24 7.91 0.68
CA PRO A 356 10.21 8.92 0.53
C PRO A 356 9.15 8.55 -0.52
N GLY A 357 8.29 7.61 -0.16
CA GLY A 357 7.23 7.04 -0.98
C GLY A 357 7.47 5.59 -1.36
N HIS A 358 6.40 4.86 -1.59
CA HIS A 358 6.43 3.44 -1.91
C HIS A 358 5.28 3.02 -2.84
N LEU A 359 5.36 1.81 -3.37
CA LEU A 359 4.26 1.17 -4.08
C LEU A 359 3.31 0.53 -3.07
N ILE A 360 2.02 0.69 -3.33
CA ILE A 360 0.93 0.04 -2.59
C ILE A 360 0.21 -0.95 -3.49
N HIS A 361 -0.38 -1.99 -2.89
CA HIS A 361 -1.31 -2.90 -3.53
C HIS A 361 -2.35 -3.36 -2.51
N LEU A 362 -2.71 -4.65 -2.42
CA LEU A 362 -3.58 -5.16 -1.37
C LEU A 362 -2.94 -5.03 0.03
N ASP A 363 -1.64 -5.23 0.13
CA ASP A 363 -0.81 -4.84 1.27
C ASP A 363 -0.46 -3.34 1.19
N GLU A 364 -0.40 -2.69 2.33
CA GLU A 364 -0.07 -1.26 2.45
C GLU A 364 1.30 -0.97 1.83
N TRP A 365 2.29 -1.81 2.09
CA TRP A 365 3.64 -1.68 1.54
C TRP A 365 3.99 -2.87 0.62
N LEU A 366 3.93 -2.65 -0.69
CA LEU A 366 4.37 -3.67 -1.65
C LEU A 366 5.90 -3.71 -1.79
N SER A 367 6.49 -2.60 -2.17
CA SER A 367 7.94 -2.37 -2.35
C SER A 367 8.16 -0.89 -2.66
N SER A 368 9.39 -0.45 -2.83
CA SER A 368 9.64 0.92 -3.26
C SER A 368 10.70 0.99 -4.36
N PRO A 369 10.46 1.67 -5.48
CA PRO A 369 11.50 2.06 -6.42
C PRO A 369 12.31 3.27 -5.91
N ILE A 370 11.84 3.97 -4.86
CA ILE A 370 12.35 5.26 -4.38
C ILE A 370 13.31 5.02 -3.22
N TYR A 371 14.58 4.75 -3.53
CA TYR A 371 15.66 4.56 -2.55
C TYR A 371 16.98 5.14 -3.05
N ALA A 372 17.99 5.18 -2.18
CA ALA A 372 19.31 5.73 -2.50
C ALA A 372 19.93 5.07 -3.73
N ASN A 373 20.31 5.88 -4.72
CA ASN A 373 20.93 5.42 -5.97
C ASN A 373 20.08 4.45 -6.80
N SER A 374 18.76 4.45 -6.61
CA SER A 374 17.88 3.61 -7.41
C SER A 374 17.83 4.06 -8.87
N ASP A 375 18.17 3.14 -9.77
CA ASP A 375 17.99 3.31 -11.23
C ASP A 375 16.65 2.74 -11.72
N VAL A 376 15.82 2.19 -10.81
CA VAL A 376 14.51 1.65 -11.15
C VAL A 376 13.62 2.77 -11.67
N PRO A 377 13.18 2.73 -12.94
CA PRO A 377 12.33 3.76 -13.50
C PRO A 377 10.89 3.60 -12.94
N LEU A 378 10.23 4.70 -12.68
CA LEU A 378 8.78 4.69 -12.52
C LEU A 378 8.14 4.31 -13.84
N HIS A 379 7.04 3.55 -13.80
CA HIS A 379 6.33 3.15 -15.01
C HIS A 379 4.81 3.22 -14.85
N SER A 380 4.12 3.20 -16.00
CA SER A 380 2.67 3.19 -16.06
C SER A 380 2.09 1.98 -15.33
N GLY A 381 1.02 2.18 -14.58
CA GLY A 381 0.35 1.19 -13.74
C GLY A 381 0.83 1.14 -12.29
N MET A 382 1.91 1.87 -11.93
CA MET A 382 2.34 1.94 -10.54
C MET A 382 1.32 2.68 -9.67
N ALA A 383 0.87 2.03 -8.61
CA ALA A 383 0.13 2.64 -7.51
C ALA A 383 1.14 3.11 -6.45
N ILE A 384 1.19 4.40 -6.19
CA ILE A 384 2.21 5.03 -5.34
C ILE A 384 1.53 5.71 -4.16
N GLN A 385 2.05 5.48 -2.96
CA GLN A 385 1.74 6.27 -1.77
C GLN A 385 2.72 7.43 -1.62
N VAL A 386 2.15 8.62 -1.36
CA VAL A 386 2.88 9.86 -1.10
C VAL A 386 3.34 9.85 0.37
N ASP A 387 4.07 8.81 0.75
CA ASP A 387 4.49 8.60 2.14
C ASP A 387 5.89 9.19 2.38
N VAL A 388 5.92 10.46 2.80
CA VAL A 388 7.12 11.17 3.24
C VAL A 388 6.90 11.67 4.65
N ILE A 389 7.60 11.07 5.62
CA ILE A 389 7.37 11.27 7.05
C ILE A 389 8.45 12.14 7.68
N PRO A 390 8.28 13.47 7.74
CA PRO A 390 9.15 14.29 8.56
C PRO A 390 8.87 14.07 10.04
N SER A 391 9.92 14.07 10.84
CA SER A 391 9.85 13.90 12.30
C SER A 391 10.79 14.89 12.99
N SER A 392 10.26 15.62 13.96
CA SER A 392 11.01 16.64 14.69
C SER A 392 10.66 16.61 16.18
N PRO A 393 11.63 16.71 17.08
CA PRO A 393 11.35 16.82 18.51
C PRO A 393 10.65 18.15 18.90
N VAL A 394 10.69 19.16 18.02
CA VAL A 394 10.07 20.47 18.23
C VAL A 394 8.71 20.54 17.54
N TYR A 395 8.66 20.17 16.26
CA TYR A 395 7.48 20.37 15.41
C TYR A 395 6.61 19.11 15.28
N ALA A 396 7.02 18.00 15.87
CA ALA A 396 6.43 16.67 15.69
C ALA A 396 6.45 16.22 14.24
N SER A 397 5.35 16.39 13.49
CA SER A 397 5.26 15.95 12.08
C SER A 397 4.29 16.83 11.30
N THR A 398 4.36 16.74 9.97
CA THR A 398 3.34 17.13 9.01
C THR A 398 3.27 16.06 7.93
N ARG A 399 2.12 15.81 7.30
CA ARG A 399 2.01 14.69 6.37
C ARG A 399 0.85 14.85 5.40
N MET A 400 1.08 14.44 4.14
CA MET A 400 0.05 14.34 3.09
C MET A 400 0.11 12.95 2.44
N GLU A 401 -0.12 11.92 3.17
CA GLU A 401 -0.11 10.58 2.60
C GLU A 401 -1.44 10.28 1.93
N ASP A 402 -1.38 10.08 0.62
CA ASP A 402 -2.49 9.76 -0.27
C ASP A 402 -2.02 8.82 -1.37
N GLY A 403 -2.92 7.97 -1.89
CA GLY A 403 -2.67 7.11 -3.03
C GLY A 403 -2.83 7.82 -4.37
N LEU A 404 -1.99 7.48 -5.34
CA LEU A 404 -2.10 7.90 -6.73
C LEU A 404 -1.68 6.77 -7.68
N ILE A 405 -2.09 6.88 -8.94
CA ILE A 405 -1.65 6.00 -10.03
C ILE A 405 -0.81 6.80 -11.03
N LEU A 406 0.29 6.23 -11.50
CA LEU A 406 0.93 6.68 -12.72
C LEU A 406 0.26 5.99 -13.91
N ALA A 407 -0.31 6.74 -14.83
CA ALA A 407 -1.01 6.22 -15.99
C ALA A 407 -0.58 6.94 -17.27
N ASP A 408 0.04 6.23 -18.19
CA ASP A 408 0.30 6.74 -19.52
C ASP A 408 -1.00 6.94 -20.31
N LYS A 409 -0.89 7.44 -21.53
CA LYS A 409 -2.05 7.73 -22.37
C LYS A 409 -2.94 6.50 -22.62
N GLU A 410 -2.33 5.33 -22.79
CA GLU A 410 -3.06 4.08 -23.08
C GLU A 410 -3.82 3.61 -21.84
N LEU A 411 -3.19 3.58 -20.66
CA LEU A 411 -3.84 3.19 -19.41
C LEU A 411 -4.95 4.17 -19.02
N ARG A 412 -4.73 5.50 -19.21
CA ARG A 412 -5.78 6.50 -19.01
C ARG A 412 -6.99 6.26 -19.91
N LYS A 413 -6.74 5.90 -21.17
CA LYS A 413 -7.82 5.55 -22.09
C LYS A 413 -8.58 4.30 -21.64
N GLN A 414 -7.86 3.22 -21.31
CA GLN A 414 -8.47 1.99 -20.80
C GLN A 414 -9.31 2.22 -19.54
N LEU A 415 -8.79 3.02 -18.61
CA LEU A 415 -9.53 3.37 -17.40
C LEU A 415 -10.78 4.20 -17.70
N SER A 416 -10.66 5.17 -18.60
CA SER A 416 -11.81 6.00 -19.03
C SER A 416 -12.89 5.19 -19.74
N ASP A 417 -12.50 4.20 -20.55
CA ASP A 417 -13.43 3.34 -21.29
C ASP A 417 -14.15 2.34 -20.34
N ALA A 418 -13.40 1.74 -19.40
CA ALA A 418 -13.93 0.70 -18.51
C ALA A 418 -14.58 1.25 -17.23
N PHE A 419 -14.06 2.37 -16.69
CA PHE A 419 -14.49 2.97 -15.42
C PHE A 419 -14.56 4.51 -15.55
N PRO A 420 -15.47 5.06 -16.38
CA PRO A 420 -15.50 6.49 -16.72
C PRO A 420 -15.71 7.40 -15.50
N ASP A 421 -16.51 6.98 -14.52
CA ASP A 421 -16.75 7.77 -13.31
C ASP A 421 -15.51 7.86 -12.40
N CYS A 422 -14.74 6.78 -12.27
CA CYS A 422 -13.46 6.75 -11.57
C CYS A 422 -12.49 7.72 -12.23
N TYR A 423 -12.32 7.62 -13.54
CA TYR A 423 -11.44 8.53 -14.30
C TYR A 423 -11.88 9.99 -14.17
N ALA A 424 -13.17 10.27 -14.26
CA ALA A 424 -13.70 11.64 -14.11
C ALA A 424 -13.42 12.22 -12.71
N ARG A 425 -13.55 11.45 -11.63
CA ARG A 425 -13.18 11.89 -10.28
C ARG A 425 -11.68 12.16 -10.16
N CYS A 426 -10.82 11.30 -10.70
CA CYS A 426 -9.37 11.55 -10.76
C CYS A 426 -9.06 12.89 -11.46
N GLN A 427 -9.72 13.20 -12.59
CA GLN A 427 -9.52 14.47 -13.30
C GLN A 427 -9.99 15.69 -12.48
N LYS A 428 -11.10 15.59 -11.75
CA LYS A 428 -11.56 16.66 -10.84
C LYS A 428 -10.54 16.91 -9.72
N ARG A 429 -9.97 15.86 -9.13
CA ARG A 429 -8.93 15.96 -8.09
C ARG A 429 -7.66 16.60 -8.64
N ARG A 430 -7.21 16.18 -9.83
CA ARG A 430 -6.09 16.83 -10.53
C ARG A 430 -6.33 18.33 -10.70
N LYS A 431 -7.49 18.69 -11.26
CA LYS A 431 -7.85 20.10 -11.48
C LYS A 431 -7.83 20.89 -10.18
N PHE A 432 -8.33 20.35 -9.08
CA PHE A 432 -8.27 20.99 -7.77
C PHE A 432 -6.81 21.19 -7.30
N MET A 433 -5.98 20.16 -7.40
CA MET A 433 -4.56 20.25 -7.00
C MET A 433 -3.82 21.32 -7.81
N THR A 434 -4.09 21.43 -9.11
CA THR A 434 -3.42 22.42 -9.99
C THR A 434 -3.98 23.83 -9.81
N ASP A 435 -5.30 23.99 -9.85
CA ASP A 435 -5.93 25.30 -9.95
C ASP A 435 -6.10 25.98 -8.58
N VAL A 436 -6.27 25.20 -7.51
CA VAL A 436 -6.52 25.72 -6.16
C VAL A 436 -5.27 25.63 -5.29
N LEU A 437 -4.61 24.47 -5.26
CA LEU A 437 -3.43 24.27 -4.43
C LEU A 437 -2.13 24.72 -5.12
N GLY A 438 -2.15 24.97 -6.42
CA GLY A 438 -0.98 25.42 -7.20
C GLY A 438 0.08 24.33 -7.42
N ILE A 439 -0.25 23.05 -7.19
CA ILE A 439 0.68 21.92 -7.39
C ILE A 439 0.80 21.59 -8.87
N GLU A 440 2.01 21.58 -9.40
CA GLU A 440 2.28 21.14 -10.78
C GLU A 440 2.24 19.63 -10.87
N LEU A 441 1.26 19.09 -11.61
CA LEU A 441 1.09 17.64 -11.79
C LEU A 441 1.33 17.24 -13.25
N PRO A 442 2.20 16.23 -13.50
CA PRO A 442 2.25 15.56 -14.79
C PRO A 442 0.88 14.98 -15.17
N GLU A 443 0.57 14.93 -16.46
CA GLU A 443 -0.72 14.39 -16.91
C GLU A 443 -0.93 12.92 -16.58
N GLU A 444 0.14 12.19 -16.33
CA GLU A 444 0.17 10.79 -15.96
C GLU A 444 -0.25 10.52 -14.51
N VAL A 445 -0.26 11.54 -13.64
CA VAL A 445 -0.62 11.37 -12.22
C VAL A 445 -2.13 11.40 -12.04
N LEU A 446 -2.73 10.33 -11.55
CA LEU A 446 -4.15 10.21 -11.21
C LEU A 446 -4.33 10.09 -9.69
N PRO A 447 -4.71 11.17 -8.97
CA PRO A 447 -4.97 11.12 -7.53
C PRO A 447 -6.24 10.32 -7.22
N LEU A 448 -6.16 9.43 -6.22
CA LEU A 448 -7.26 8.53 -5.83
C LEU A 448 -8.06 9.05 -4.61
N SER A 449 -7.40 9.81 -3.73
CA SER A 449 -7.96 10.31 -2.48
C SER A 449 -8.92 11.49 -2.68
N ASN A 450 -9.99 11.58 -1.89
CA ASN A 450 -10.89 12.74 -1.86
C ASN A 450 -10.34 13.93 -1.03
N ILE A 451 -9.16 13.79 -0.45
CA ILE A 451 -8.43 14.88 0.22
C ILE A 451 -7.05 15.11 -0.41
N PRO A 452 -6.93 15.14 -1.76
CA PRO A 452 -5.64 15.08 -2.45
C PRO A 452 -4.75 16.27 -2.09
N ALA A 453 -3.63 16.00 -1.41
CA ALA A 453 -2.69 17.00 -0.92
C ALA A 453 -3.31 18.15 -0.08
N ILE A 454 -4.51 17.94 0.47
CA ILE A 454 -5.12 18.88 1.41
C ILE A 454 -4.47 18.66 2.78
N VAL A 455 -3.70 19.63 3.25
CA VAL A 455 -2.97 19.59 4.51
C VAL A 455 -3.32 20.82 5.35
N PRO A 456 -4.21 20.70 6.34
CA PRO A 456 -4.41 21.74 7.31
C PRO A 456 -3.27 21.72 8.34
N PRO A 457 -2.56 22.83 8.59
CA PRO A 457 -1.55 22.88 9.65
C PRO A 457 -2.16 22.73 11.05
N PHE A 458 -3.43 23.11 11.20
CA PHE A 458 -4.17 23.16 12.43
C PHE A 458 -5.52 22.44 12.33
N PHE A 459 -5.69 21.37 13.06
CA PHE A 459 -6.90 20.53 12.93
C PHE A 459 -8.17 21.16 13.54
N LEU A 460 -8.05 22.22 14.36
CA LEU A 460 -9.21 22.99 14.84
C LEU A 460 -9.56 24.17 13.92
N ALA A 461 -8.78 24.39 12.86
CA ALA A 461 -9.06 25.31 11.76
C ALA A 461 -8.92 24.58 10.40
N PRO A 462 -9.68 23.50 10.15
CA PRO A 462 -9.42 22.58 9.03
C PRO A 462 -9.62 23.23 7.65
N ASN A 463 -10.32 24.35 7.56
CA ASN A 463 -10.49 25.08 6.30
C ASN A 463 -9.27 25.92 5.91
N GLU A 464 -8.32 26.12 6.81
CA GLU A 464 -7.02 26.72 6.52
C GLU A 464 -6.06 25.63 6.06
N VAL A 465 -5.64 25.66 4.80
CA VAL A 465 -4.81 24.63 4.19
C VAL A 465 -3.62 25.22 3.45
N PHE A 466 -2.56 24.44 3.31
CA PHE A 466 -1.43 24.85 2.48
C PHE A 466 -1.81 24.90 0.99
N ALA A 467 -1.28 25.89 0.30
CA ALA A 467 -1.24 26.04 -1.14
C ALA A 467 0.08 26.71 -1.56
N LEU A 468 0.38 26.71 -2.82
CA LEU A 468 1.57 27.40 -3.36
C LEU A 468 1.16 28.77 -3.94
N GLU A 469 2.11 29.70 -3.92
CA GLU A 469 1.93 30.96 -4.64
C GLU A 469 1.90 30.70 -6.15
N PRO A 470 1.11 31.46 -6.92
CA PRO A 470 1.01 31.36 -8.38
C PRO A 470 2.33 31.49 -9.14
#